data_ee6d7dfb3bccb1506292402f4cad993d
#
_entry.id   ee6d7dfb3bccb1506292402f4cad993d
#
_cell.length_a   1.000
_cell.length_b   1.000
_cell.length_c   1.000
_cell.angle_alpha   90.00
_cell.angle_beta   90.00
_cell.angle_gamma   90.00
#
_symmetry.space_group_name_H-M   'P 1'
#
loop_
_entity.id
_entity.type
_entity.pdbx_description
1 polymer ?
#
loop_
_entity_poly.entity_id
_entity_poly.type
_entity_poly.pdbx_seq_one_letter_code
_entity_poly.pdbx_strand_id
1 'polypeptide(L)'
;MYLSETHEKKWQPVLEHPDLPKIGDSYKRAVTSVILENQERAAKEDNAFLSEAAPTNATGSNISNWDPILISLVRRAMPNLIAYDIAGVQPMTGPTGLIFAMRSRYTSQTGGEAMFDEADTDFSGRNAAGSAVDGYSTTAQGGTNPSVLNDSPSAGAYTKGTAMTTAAAEALGDDSGNAFAEMAFSIEKSTVTAKSRALKAEYTMELAQDLKAIHGLDAETELANILSAEILAEINREVVRTIYTNAEKGSPAGHVTTAGIFDLDTDSNGRWSVERFKGLMFNLERDANRIAQRTRRGKGNIIITSADVASALQMAGVLDYTPALNNNLTVDDTGNTFAGVLNGRFKVYIDPYSANSASAHYYVVGYKGTSPYDAGMFYCPYVPLQMVRAVGQDTFQPKIGFKTRYGLQANPFAEAGTGDAAVINGAGSANANRYYQRTQVANLM
;
A
#
# COMPACT_ATOMS: atom_id res chain seq x y z
N MET A 1 9.27 15.66 6.37
CA MET A 1 9.11 16.44 5.15
C MET A 1 10.29 17.38 4.89
N TYR A 2 10.83 18.08 5.89
CA TYR A 2 11.98 18.98 5.75
C TYR A 2 13.30 18.34 5.29
N LEU A 3 13.52 17.05 5.61
CA LEU A 3 14.73 16.32 5.18
C LEU A 3 14.74 15.99 3.68
N SER A 4 13.58 15.91 3.04
CA SER A 4 13.50 15.58 1.62
C SER A 4 13.95 16.72 0.71
N GLU A 5 13.70 17.97 1.07
CA GLU A 5 14.07 19.14 0.24
C GLU A 5 15.59 19.34 0.14
N THR A 6 16.31 19.09 1.23
CA THR A 6 17.78 19.17 1.24
C THR A 6 18.40 18.03 0.41
N HIS A 7 17.86 16.84 0.52
CA HIS A 7 18.29 15.67 -0.27
C HIS A 7 17.93 15.82 -1.74
N GLU A 8 16.75 16.35 -2.06
CA GLU A 8 16.33 16.59 -3.43
C GLU A 8 17.25 17.58 -4.16
N LYS A 9 17.64 18.68 -3.50
CA LYS A 9 18.61 19.64 -4.05
C LYS A 9 19.99 19.02 -4.29
N LYS A 10 20.46 18.16 -3.38
CA LYS A 10 21.74 17.46 -3.51
C LYS A 10 21.73 16.52 -4.73
N TRP A 11 20.65 15.77 -4.89
CA TRP A 11 20.52 14.72 -5.91
C TRP A 11 19.87 15.20 -7.22
N GLN A 12 19.53 16.49 -7.32
CA GLN A 12 18.91 17.08 -8.53
C GLN A 12 19.63 16.73 -9.84
N PRO A 13 20.98 16.79 -9.93
CA PRO A 13 21.68 16.46 -11.18
C PRO A 13 21.46 15.01 -11.64
N VAL A 14 21.28 14.08 -10.70
CA VAL A 14 21.02 12.66 -10.98
C VAL A 14 19.54 12.42 -11.29
N LEU A 15 18.64 13.12 -10.59
CA LEU A 15 17.20 12.99 -10.79
C LEU A 15 16.74 13.56 -12.15
N GLU A 16 17.42 14.57 -12.67
CA GLU A 16 17.09 15.27 -13.94
C GLU A 16 18.02 14.90 -15.08
N HIS A 17 18.79 13.83 -14.94
CA HIS A 17 19.72 13.41 -16.01
C HIS A 17 18.97 13.07 -17.30
N PRO A 18 19.41 13.60 -18.48
CA PRO A 18 18.68 13.48 -19.73
C PRO A 18 18.56 12.05 -20.27
N ASP A 19 19.51 11.17 -19.95
CA ASP A 19 19.56 9.78 -20.43
C ASP A 19 18.65 8.83 -19.61
N LEU A 20 18.03 9.33 -18.53
CA LEU A 20 17.17 8.54 -17.67
C LEU A 20 15.71 8.98 -17.80
N PRO A 21 14.75 8.05 -17.68
CA PRO A 21 13.33 8.40 -17.76
C PRO A 21 12.94 9.43 -16.70
N LYS A 22 12.18 10.45 -17.11
CA LYS A 22 11.75 11.53 -16.20
C LYS A 22 10.78 11.00 -15.15
N ILE A 23 11.01 11.35 -13.89
CA ILE A 23 10.05 11.10 -12.79
C ILE A 23 9.08 12.28 -12.75
N GLY A 24 7.83 12.07 -13.19
CA GLY A 24 6.80 13.11 -13.22
C GLY A 24 6.17 13.40 -11.86
N ASP A 25 6.21 12.45 -10.95
CA ASP A 25 5.59 12.55 -9.64
C ASP A 25 6.59 13.12 -8.61
N SER A 26 6.22 14.24 -7.99
CA SER A 26 7.03 14.91 -6.98
C SER A 26 7.28 14.04 -5.75
N TYR A 27 6.31 13.21 -5.37
CA TYR A 27 6.44 12.29 -4.25
C TYR A 27 7.45 11.17 -4.55
N LYS A 28 7.36 10.54 -5.73
CA LYS A 28 8.33 9.53 -6.17
C LYS A 28 9.75 10.12 -6.22
N ARG A 29 9.88 11.39 -6.64
CA ARG A 29 11.16 12.13 -6.67
C ARG A 29 11.73 12.32 -5.27
N ALA A 30 10.93 12.78 -4.31
CA ALA A 30 11.35 12.98 -2.94
C ALA A 30 11.78 11.66 -2.26
N VAL A 31 11.02 10.58 -2.45
CA VAL A 31 11.38 9.26 -1.93
C VAL A 31 12.68 8.75 -2.55
N THR A 32 12.84 8.90 -3.87
CA THR A 32 14.06 8.47 -4.57
C THR A 32 15.29 9.22 -4.08
N SER A 33 15.17 10.52 -3.76
CA SER A 33 16.28 11.31 -3.20
C SER A 33 16.73 10.80 -1.83
N VAL A 34 15.80 10.42 -0.96
CA VAL A 34 16.11 9.82 0.36
C VAL A 34 16.75 8.44 0.21
N ILE A 35 16.29 7.65 -0.75
CA ILE A 35 16.86 6.33 -1.03
C ILE A 35 18.30 6.44 -1.53
N LEU A 36 18.58 7.41 -2.43
CA LEU A 36 19.93 7.66 -2.91
C LEU A 36 20.87 8.13 -1.79
N GLU A 37 20.38 8.94 -0.86
CA GLU A 37 21.13 9.35 0.32
C GLU A 37 21.45 8.17 1.24
N ASN A 38 20.49 7.28 1.47
CA ASN A 38 20.71 6.06 2.23
C ASN A 38 21.70 5.14 1.54
N GLN A 39 21.70 5.09 0.21
CA GLN A 39 22.65 4.33 -0.59
C GLN A 39 24.07 4.88 -0.43
N GLU A 40 24.24 6.20 -0.51
CA GLU A 40 25.54 6.84 -0.31
C GLU A 40 26.08 6.58 1.10
N ARG A 41 25.20 6.65 2.11
CA ARG A 41 25.57 6.37 3.50
C ARG A 41 26.03 4.93 3.67
N ALA A 42 25.26 3.96 3.16
CA ALA A 42 25.63 2.56 3.22
C ALA A 42 26.95 2.27 2.50
N ALA A 43 27.18 2.86 1.33
CA ALA A 43 28.44 2.72 0.61
C ALA A 43 29.65 3.32 1.37
N LYS A 44 29.43 4.42 2.08
CA LYS A 44 30.49 5.00 2.94
C LYS A 44 30.80 4.13 4.15
N GLU A 45 29.79 3.54 4.78
CA GLU A 45 29.97 2.61 5.91
C GLU A 45 30.74 1.36 5.49
N ASP A 46 30.38 0.74 4.35
CA ASP A 46 31.09 -0.43 3.82
C ASP A 46 32.56 -0.11 3.47
N ASN A 47 32.84 1.06 2.90
CA ASN A 47 34.21 1.49 2.59
C ASN A 47 35.03 1.81 3.84
N ALA A 48 34.42 2.26 4.93
CA ALA A 48 35.12 2.51 6.19
C ALA A 48 35.68 1.23 6.80
N PHE A 49 34.96 0.10 6.71
CA PHE A 49 35.45 -1.21 7.16
C PHE A 49 36.60 -1.76 6.32
N LEU A 50 36.65 -1.43 5.03
CA LEU A 50 37.75 -1.87 4.14
C LEU A 50 39.01 -1.02 4.27
N SER A 51 38.92 0.20 4.79
CA SER A 51 40.06 1.11 4.92
C SER A 51 40.93 0.87 6.16
N GLU A 52 40.44 0.11 7.15
CA GLU A 52 41.17 -0.16 8.39
C GLU A 52 42.34 -1.16 8.24
N ALA A 53 42.44 -1.88 7.12
CA ALA A 53 43.46 -2.91 6.86
C ALA A 53 44.19 -2.76 5.52
N ALA A 54 44.11 -1.63 4.85
CA ALA A 54 44.74 -1.46 3.53
C ALA A 54 46.20 -1.00 3.65
N PRO A 55 47.16 -1.63 2.95
CA PRO A 55 48.53 -1.10 2.82
C PRO A 55 48.48 0.25 2.06
N THR A 56 49.47 1.09 2.33
CA THR A 56 49.67 2.50 1.99
C THR A 56 49.52 2.95 0.53
N ASN A 57 48.95 2.16 -0.38
CA ASN A 57 48.64 2.54 -1.75
C ASN A 57 47.14 2.91 -1.86
N ALA A 58 46.75 3.99 -1.23
CA ALA A 58 45.39 4.54 -1.40
C ALA A 58 45.37 5.59 -2.49
N THR A 59 44.46 5.48 -3.42
CA THR A 59 44.05 6.58 -4.29
C THR A 59 43.59 7.75 -3.44
N GLY A 60 44.08 8.97 -3.75
CA GLY A 60 43.91 10.15 -2.90
C GLY A 60 42.45 10.41 -2.49
N SER A 61 42.27 11.07 -1.37
CA SER A 61 41.00 11.34 -0.67
C SER A 61 39.90 12.05 -1.48
N ASN A 62 40.18 12.47 -2.71
CA ASN A 62 39.22 13.18 -3.58
C ASN A 62 38.57 12.32 -4.65
N ILE A 63 38.92 11.03 -4.74
CA ILE A 63 38.23 10.09 -5.62
C ILE A 63 37.19 9.38 -4.74
N SER A 64 35.98 9.92 -4.70
CA SER A 64 34.86 9.23 -4.10
C SER A 64 34.61 7.95 -4.88
N ASN A 65 34.62 6.80 -4.21
CA ASN A 65 34.22 5.51 -4.76
C ASN A 65 32.70 5.51 -5.06
N TRP A 66 32.32 6.31 -6.03
CA TRP A 66 30.98 6.31 -6.57
C TRP A 66 30.88 5.15 -7.54
N ASP A 67 29.92 4.30 -7.34
CA ASP A 67 29.55 3.27 -8.30
C ASP A 67 28.43 3.82 -9.21
N PRO A 68 28.79 4.41 -10.37
CA PRO A 68 27.80 5.09 -11.25
C PRO A 68 26.76 4.10 -11.81
N ILE A 69 27.14 2.83 -11.95
CA ILE A 69 26.27 1.77 -12.44
C ILE A 69 25.16 1.53 -11.42
N LEU A 70 25.53 1.41 -10.15
CA LEU A 70 24.56 1.16 -9.08
C LEU A 70 23.57 2.32 -8.91
N ILE A 71 24.07 3.57 -8.95
CA ILE A 71 23.22 4.76 -8.84
C ILE A 71 22.25 4.86 -10.00
N SER A 72 22.71 4.64 -11.23
CA SER A 72 21.86 4.67 -12.43
C SER A 72 20.80 3.57 -12.39
N LEU A 73 21.15 2.39 -11.92
CA LEU A 73 20.28 1.23 -11.78
C LEU A 73 19.19 1.47 -10.70
N VAL A 74 19.57 1.99 -9.53
CA VAL A 74 18.62 2.38 -8.47
C VAL A 74 17.67 3.46 -8.99
N ARG A 75 18.20 4.49 -9.65
CA ARG A 75 17.39 5.59 -10.19
C ARG A 75 16.42 5.12 -11.29
N ARG A 76 16.80 4.14 -12.09
CA ARG A 76 15.95 3.56 -13.14
C ARG A 76 14.91 2.60 -12.59
N ALA A 77 15.27 1.74 -11.67
CA ALA A 77 14.46 0.61 -11.23
C ALA A 77 13.51 0.94 -10.09
N MET A 78 13.96 1.68 -9.07
CA MET A 78 13.17 1.91 -7.86
C MET A 78 11.85 2.66 -8.08
N PRO A 79 11.76 3.73 -8.90
CA PRO A 79 10.50 4.43 -9.11
C PRO A 79 9.42 3.60 -9.82
N ASN A 80 9.80 2.51 -10.48
CA ASN A 80 8.90 1.64 -11.23
C ASN A 80 8.30 0.51 -10.39
N LEU A 81 8.66 0.41 -9.10
CA LEU A 81 8.03 -0.58 -8.23
C LEU A 81 6.53 -0.32 -8.09
N ILE A 82 5.73 -1.39 -8.22
CA ILE A 82 4.27 -1.33 -8.05
C ILE A 82 3.86 -0.83 -6.65
N ALA A 83 4.75 -1.00 -5.67
CA ALA A 83 4.53 -0.53 -4.30
C ALA A 83 4.28 0.98 -4.22
N TYR A 84 4.88 1.79 -5.10
CA TYR A 84 4.64 3.24 -5.15
C TYR A 84 3.22 3.60 -5.58
N ASP A 85 2.58 2.74 -6.34
CA ASP A 85 1.25 3.00 -6.87
C ASP A 85 0.15 2.41 -5.99
N ILE A 86 0.43 1.28 -5.32
CA ILE A 86 -0.57 0.50 -4.56
C ILE A 86 -0.44 0.71 -3.04
N ALA A 87 0.78 0.87 -2.53
CA ALA A 87 1.07 1.00 -1.11
C ALA A 87 1.53 2.41 -0.73
N GLY A 88 1.49 2.73 0.55
CA GLY A 88 2.16 3.91 1.10
C GLY A 88 3.65 3.64 1.21
N VAL A 89 4.49 4.54 0.68
CA VAL A 89 5.94 4.37 0.74
C VAL A 89 6.52 5.33 1.75
N GLN A 90 7.21 4.80 2.74
CA GLN A 90 7.84 5.58 3.81
C GLN A 90 9.30 5.15 3.95
N PRO A 91 10.26 5.89 3.37
CA PRO A 91 11.66 5.55 3.50
C PRO A 91 12.12 5.63 4.95
N MET A 92 12.88 4.63 5.39
CA MET A 92 13.47 4.56 6.73
C MET A 92 14.89 5.12 6.71
N THR A 93 15.29 5.79 7.78
CA THR A 93 16.67 6.27 7.99
C THR A 93 17.51 5.32 8.82
N GLY A 94 16.89 4.28 9.39
CA GLY A 94 17.53 3.28 10.23
C GLY A 94 16.93 1.88 10.01
N PRO A 95 17.46 0.84 10.68
CA PRO A 95 16.98 -0.54 10.52
C PRO A 95 15.56 -0.75 11.09
N THR A 96 15.07 0.19 11.89
CA THR A 96 13.72 0.18 12.47
C THR A 96 13.02 1.49 12.17
N GLY A 97 11.75 1.41 11.82
CA GLY A 97 10.86 2.55 11.62
C GLY A 97 9.66 2.47 12.57
N LEU A 98 8.97 3.60 12.74
CA LEU A 98 7.75 3.70 13.53
C LEU A 98 6.61 4.17 12.64
N ILE A 99 5.51 3.43 12.69
CA ILE A 99 4.22 3.85 12.14
C ILE A 99 3.35 4.20 13.35
N PHE A 100 2.79 5.40 13.37
CA PHE A 100 1.92 5.83 14.45
C PHE A 100 0.58 6.32 13.91
N ALA A 101 -0.45 6.17 14.72
CA ALA A 101 -1.77 6.73 14.47
C ALA A 101 -2.25 7.47 15.71
N MET A 102 -2.96 8.56 15.50
CA MET A 102 -3.66 9.30 16.52
C MET A 102 -5.15 9.03 16.36
N ARG A 103 -5.79 8.54 17.42
CA ARG A 103 -7.21 8.25 17.46
C ARG A 103 -7.92 9.15 18.45
N SER A 104 -9.04 9.73 18.03
CA SER A 104 -9.93 10.46 18.91
C SER A 104 -10.81 9.47 19.67
N ARG A 105 -10.98 9.69 20.97
CA ARG A 105 -11.74 8.80 21.86
C ARG A 105 -12.79 9.58 22.63
N TYR A 106 -13.89 8.92 22.91
CA TYR A 106 -14.90 9.42 23.83
C TYR A 106 -14.47 9.17 25.28
N THR A 107 -14.72 10.12 26.15
CA THR A 107 -14.54 10.08 27.61
C THR A 107 -13.08 9.93 28.05
N SER A 108 -12.36 8.90 27.62
CA SER A 108 -11.01 8.58 28.09
C SER A 108 -10.15 7.99 26.97
N GLN A 109 -8.84 7.87 27.22
CA GLN A 109 -7.90 7.26 26.26
C GLN A 109 -8.23 5.81 25.90
N THR A 110 -9.01 5.11 26.72
CA THR A 110 -9.48 3.75 26.49
C THR A 110 -10.93 3.67 26.03
N GLY A 111 -11.60 4.81 25.89
CA GLY A 111 -12.99 4.90 25.44
C GLY A 111 -13.18 4.53 23.98
N GLY A 112 -14.43 4.46 23.53
CA GLY A 112 -14.79 4.19 22.14
C GLY A 112 -14.16 5.20 21.17
N GLU A 113 -13.86 4.80 19.94
CA GLU A 113 -13.29 5.68 18.93
C GLU A 113 -14.34 6.68 18.44
N ALA A 114 -13.96 7.96 18.42
CA ALA A 114 -14.79 9.05 17.91
C ALA A 114 -14.33 9.46 16.51
N MET A 115 -15.22 10.11 15.76
CA MET A 115 -14.98 10.63 14.39
C MET A 115 -14.75 9.58 13.30
N PHE A 116 -14.60 8.32 13.65
CA PHE A 116 -14.48 7.23 12.71
C PHE A 116 -15.84 6.58 12.45
N ASP A 117 -16.57 6.28 13.52
CA ASP A 117 -17.95 5.80 13.46
C ASP A 117 -18.91 6.97 13.28
N GLU A 118 -20.20 6.67 13.17
CA GLU A 118 -21.24 7.70 13.16
C GLU A 118 -21.16 8.52 14.46
N ALA A 119 -21.25 9.85 14.32
CA ALA A 119 -21.19 10.73 15.47
C ALA A 119 -22.37 10.43 16.42
N ASP A 120 -22.06 10.28 17.69
CA ASP A 120 -23.08 10.08 18.73
C ASP A 120 -23.82 11.41 19.00
N THR A 121 -25.10 11.45 18.68
CA THR A 121 -25.94 12.65 18.77
C THR A 121 -26.33 13.03 20.17
N ASP A 122 -26.15 12.15 21.13
CA ASP A 122 -26.47 12.42 22.55
C ASP A 122 -25.23 12.65 23.42
N PHE A 123 -24.02 12.40 22.94
CA PHE A 123 -22.80 12.51 23.72
C PHE A 123 -22.60 13.92 24.32
N SER A 124 -22.69 14.98 23.53
CA SER A 124 -22.57 16.36 24.00
C SER A 124 -23.86 16.93 24.58
N GLY A 125 -24.97 16.23 24.44
CA GLY A 125 -26.28 16.54 25.04
C GLY A 125 -26.44 16.03 26.48
N ARG A 126 -25.40 15.39 27.04
CA ARG A 126 -25.34 14.85 28.41
C ARG A 126 -24.14 15.42 29.14
N ASN A 127 -24.17 15.29 30.47
CA ASN A 127 -22.99 15.57 31.30
C ASN A 127 -21.99 14.41 31.28
N ALA A 128 -20.83 14.56 31.90
CA ALA A 128 -19.78 13.54 31.95
C ALA A 128 -20.26 12.24 32.64
N ALA A 129 -21.24 12.30 33.54
CA ALA A 129 -21.83 11.15 34.16
C ALA A 129 -22.82 10.38 33.26
N GLY A 130 -23.10 10.89 32.03
CA GLY A 130 -24.05 10.29 31.10
C GLY A 130 -25.49 10.37 31.57
N SER A 131 -25.82 11.38 32.41
CA SER A 131 -27.15 11.55 33.00
C SER A 131 -28.24 11.66 31.94
N ALA A 132 -29.28 10.87 32.06
CA ALA A 132 -30.49 10.89 31.25
C ALA A 132 -31.70 11.43 32.02
N VAL A 133 -31.49 12.45 32.86
CA VAL A 133 -32.54 13.13 33.64
C VAL A 133 -33.10 14.35 32.90
N ASP A 134 -34.17 14.90 33.42
CA ASP A 134 -34.83 16.06 32.84
C ASP A 134 -33.84 17.21 32.52
N GLY A 135 -33.93 17.69 31.31
CA GLY A 135 -33.03 18.73 30.78
C GLY A 135 -31.86 18.21 29.97
N TYR A 136 -31.43 16.97 30.13
CA TYR A 136 -30.42 16.31 29.30
C TYR A 136 -31.06 15.41 28.23
N SER A 137 -30.25 14.92 27.29
CA SER A 137 -30.74 13.95 26.32
C SER A 137 -31.16 12.66 27.01
N THR A 138 -32.45 12.35 26.95
CA THR A 138 -33.02 11.14 27.59
C THR A 138 -32.98 9.93 26.68
N THR A 139 -32.82 10.13 25.39
CA THR A 139 -32.84 9.06 24.39
C THR A 139 -31.42 8.86 23.85
N ALA A 140 -30.88 7.65 23.96
CA ALA A 140 -29.65 7.27 23.34
C ALA A 140 -29.80 7.08 21.83
N GLN A 141 -28.77 7.39 21.07
CA GLN A 141 -28.72 7.09 19.65
C GLN A 141 -28.73 5.57 19.46
N GLY A 142 -29.68 5.08 18.68
CA GLY A 142 -29.84 3.66 18.36
C GLY A 142 -30.16 3.42 16.90
N GLY A 143 -29.81 2.22 16.41
CA GLY A 143 -30.02 1.84 15.01
C GLY A 143 -28.89 2.30 14.10
N THR A 144 -28.64 1.53 13.05
CA THR A 144 -27.58 1.81 12.07
C THR A 144 -28.11 2.05 10.66
N ASN A 145 -29.39 1.81 10.43
CA ASN A 145 -29.96 1.86 9.08
C ASN A 145 -31.34 2.51 9.06
N PRO A 146 -31.49 3.68 8.42
CA PRO A 146 -32.78 4.37 8.28
C PRO A 146 -33.68 3.76 7.19
N SER A 147 -33.33 2.60 6.61
CA SER A 147 -34.12 1.96 5.55
C SER A 147 -35.46 1.40 5.98
N VAL A 148 -35.82 1.53 7.24
CA VAL A 148 -37.13 1.16 7.75
C VAL A 148 -38.14 2.20 7.26
N LEU A 149 -38.73 1.92 6.13
CA LEU A 149 -39.81 2.75 5.54
C LEU A 149 -41.20 2.46 6.14
N ASN A 150 -41.25 1.71 7.24
CA ASN A 150 -42.51 1.45 7.91
C ASN A 150 -42.96 2.67 8.69
N ASP A 151 -44.24 3.04 8.52
CA ASP A 151 -44.89 4.12 9.24
C ASP A 151 -44.97 3.93 10.76
N SER A 152 -44.60 2.76 11.21
CA SER A 152 -44.43 2.42 12.60
C SER A 152 -43.06 1.74 12.79
N PRO A 153 -41.98 2.53 12.87
CA PRO A 153 -40.77 1.94 13.41
C PRO A 153 -41.12 1.43 14.79
N SER A 154 -40.93 0.13 15.06
CA SER A 154 -41.03 -0.39 16.41
C SER A 154 -40.17 0.53 17.29
N ALA A 155 -40.76 1.04 18.36
CA ALA A 155 -40.10 2.00 19.23
C ALA A 155 -38.68 1.51 19.59
N GLY A 156 -37.65 2.29 19.18
CA GLY A 156 -36.26 1.94 19.39
C GLY A 156 -35.48 1.44 18.19
N ALA A 157 -36.08 1.27 17.01
CA ALA A 157 -35.34 0.77 15.83
C ALA A 157 -34.34 1.77 15.26
N TYR A 158 -34.68 3.06 15.23
CA TYR A 158 -33.77 4.14 14.83
C TYR A 158 -34.10 5.39 15.65
N THR A 159 -33.21 5.72 16.59
CA THR A 159 -33.41 6.82 17.54
C THR A 159 -32.27 7.82 17.44
N LYS A 160 -32.55 9.06 17.82
CA LYS A 160 -31.58 10.15 17.88
C LYS A 160 -31.52 10.74 19.29
N GLY A 161 -30.37 11.19 19.71
CA GLY A 161 -30.22 12.05 20.87
C GLY A 161 -30.70 13.47 20.60
N THR A 162 -30.87 14.25 21.66
CA THR A 162 -31.25 15.65 21.62
C THR A 162 -30.22 16.49 22.37
N ALA A 163 -30.13 17.77 22.04
CA ALA A 163 -29.34 18.71 22.82
C ALA A 163 -29.98 18.91 24.20
N MET A 164 -29.21 19.34 25.18
CA MET A 164 -29.67 19.70 26.52
C MET A 164 -30.45 21.02 26.50
N THR A 165 -31.32 21.21 27.52
CA THR A 165 -32.05 22.47 27.70
C THR A 165 -31.13 23.56 28.24
N THR A 166 -31.54 24.83 28.10
CA THR A 166 -30.76 25.99 28.59
C THR A 166 -30.50 25.91 30.09
N ALA A 167 -31.48 25.45 30.86
CA ALA A 167 -31.35 25.29 32.31
C ALA A 167 -30.31 24.21 32.67
N ALA A 168 -30.28 23.09 31.94
CA ALA A 168 -29.27 22.06 32.15
C ALA A 168 -27.87 22.54 31.73
N ALA A 169 -27.79 23.35 30.69
CA ALA A 169 -26.54 23.94 30.24
C ALA A 169 -25.96 24.97 31.22
N GLU A 170 -26.82 25.73 31.88
CA GLU A 170 -26.43 26.66 32.96
C GLU A 170 -25.93 25.93 34.23
N ALA A 171 -26.43 24.73 34.48
CA ALA A 171 -26.02 23.90 35.62
C ALA A 171 -24.73 23.08 35.35
N LEU A 172 -24.23 23.07 34.12
CA LEU A 172 -22.99 22.34 33.79
C LEU A 172 -21.78 22.96 34.53
N GLY A 173 -21.09 22.11 35.31
CA GLY A 173 -19.92 22.52 36.07
C GLY A 173 -20.22 22.98 37.50
N ASP A 174 -21.47 23.00 37.93
CA ASP A 174 -21.87 23.40 39.31
C ASP A 174 -21.42 22.39 40.36
N ASP A 175 -21.43 21.11 40.01
CA ASP A 175 -21.04 20.02 40.89
C ASP A 175 -20.24 18.97 40.12
N SER A 176 -19.53 18.13 40.84
CA SER A 176 -18.75 17.01 40.31
C SER A 176 -19.63 16.00 39.52
N GLY A 177 -20.94 15.94 39.80
CA GLY A 177 -21.91 15.15 39.05
C GLY A 177 -22.33 15.76 37.71
N ASN A 178 -22.12 17.04 37.53
CA ASN A 178 -22.52 17.81 36.32
C ASN A 178 -21.34 18.31 35.48
N ALA A 179 -20.21 17.62 35.49
CA ALA A 179 -19.05 17.98 34.66
C ALA A 179 -19.36 17.89 33.15
N PHE A 180 -18.67 18.66 32.37
CA PHE A 180 -18.76 18.60 30.92
C PHE A 180 -18.34 17.23 30.36
N ALA A 181 -19.00 16.76 29.33
CA ALA A 181 -18.57 15.58 28.60
C ALA A 181 -17.18 15.82 27.98
N GLU A 182 -16.27 14.88 28.18
CA GLU A 182 -14.87 15.00 27.78
C GLU A 182 -14.54 14.11 26.58
N MET A 183 -13.59 14.56 25.78
CA MET A 183 -12.98 13.74 24.72
C MET A 183 -11.49 13.61 25.00
N ALA A 184 -10.93 12.49 24.60
CA ALA A 184 -9.52 12.20 24.72
C ALA A 184 -8.93 11.80 23.36
N PHE A 185 -7.61 11.68 23.28
CA PHE A 185 -6.96 11.05 22.17
C PHE A 185 -5.94 10.01 22.65
N SER A 186 -5.76 8.97 21.87
CA SER A 186 -4.71 7.97 22.07
C SER A 186 -3.72 7.99 20.91
N ILE A 187 -2.45 7.79 21.23
CA ILE A 187 -1.39 7.62 20.23
C ILE A 187 -0.99 6.14 20.26
N GLU A 188 -1.21 5.48 19.14
CA GLU A 188 -0.83 4.09 18.95
C GLU A 188 0.36 4.00 17.99
N LYS A 189 1.29 3.09 18.26
CA LYS A 189 2.50 2.90 17.47
C LYS A 189 2.68 1.45 17.07
N SER A 190 3.20 1.22 15.87
CA SER A 190 3.70 -0.07 15.41
C SER A 190 5.11 0.08 14.89
N THR A 191 5.95 -0.91 15.14
CA THR A 191 7.34 -0.90 14.70
C THR A 191 7.50 -1.68 13.40
N VAL A 192 8.24 -1.12 12.45
CA VAL A 192 8.64 -1.79 11.22
C VAL A 192 10.11 -2.12 11.31
N THR A 193 10.47 -3.37 11.05
CA THR A 193 11.87 -3.81 11.02
C THR A 193 12.30 -4.10 9.58
N ALA A 194 13.48 -3.65 9.20
CA ALA A 194 14.05 -3.93 7.89
C ALA A 194 14.52 -5.39 7.81
N LYS A 195 14.06 -6.09 6.78
CA LYS A 195 14.51 -7.44 6.40
C LYS A 195 15.39 -7.35 5.17
N SER A 196 16.22 -8.36 4.94
CA SER A 196 17.19 -8.38 3.83
C SER A 196 16.84 -9.44 2.81
N ARG A 197 17.01 -9.12 1.51
CA ARG A 197 17.07 -10.07 0.40
C ARG A 197 18.46 -10.00 -0.21
N ALA A 198 19.01 -11.14 -0.61
CA ALA A 198 20.32 -11.19 -1.23
C ALA A 198 20.35 -12.30 -2.29
N LEU A 199 20.97 -11.97 -3.43
CA LEU A 199 21.27 -12.91 -4.50
C LEU A 199 22.72 -12.76 -4.90
N LYS A 200 23.35 -13.85 -5.33
CA LYS A 200 24.70 -13.87 -5.89
C LYS A 200 24.72 -14.62 -7.22
N ALA A 201 25.64 -14.20 -8.09
CA ALA A 201 26.00 -14.93 -9.29
C ALA A 201 27.51 -15.11 -9.36
N GLU A 202 27.91 -16.24 -9.94
CA GLU A 202 29.32 -16.57 -10.19
C GLU A 202 29.48 -16.81 -11.69
N TYR A 203 30.58 -16.38 -12.27
CA TYR A 203 30.87 -16.61 -13.67
C TYR A 203 32.35 -16.95 -13.86
N THR A 204 32.64 -17.69 -14.93
CA THR A 204 34.02 -18.06 -15.25
C THR A 204 34.68 -16.99 -16.08
N MET A 205 36.02 -16.87 -15.98
CA MET A 205 36.79 -15.89 -16.76
C MET A 205 36.71 -16.19 -18.25
N GLU A 206 36.66 -17.47 -18.62
CA GLU A 206 36.55 -17.93 -20.03
C GLU A 206 35.23 -17.47 -20.63
N LEU A 207 34.12 -17.65 -19.90
CA LEU A 207 32.79 -17.19 -20.32
C LEU A 207 32.76 -15.68 -20.56
N ALA A 208 33.39 -14.91 -19.69
CA ALA A 208 33.44 -13.46 -19.85
C ALA A 208 34.25 -13.03 -21.09
N GLN A 209 35.34 -13.73 -21.36
CA GLN A 209 36.15 -13.47 -22.57
C GLN A 209 35.41 -13.85 -23.85
N ASP A 210 34.74 -15.00 -23.87
CA ASP A 210 33.98 -15.48 -25.02
C ASP A 210 32.76 -14.58 -25.33
N LEU A 211 32.02 -14.18 -24.32
CA LEU A 211 30.90 -13.25 -24.47
C LEU A 211 31.37 -11.91 -25.04
N LYS A 212 32.49 -11.38 -24.55
CA LYS A 212 33.03 -10.14 -25.02
C LYS A 212 33.58 -10.25 -26.46
N ALA A 213 34.21 -11.38 -26.82
CA ALA A 213 34.80 -11.59 -28.11
C ALA A 213 33.75 -11.85 -29.23
N ILE A 214 32.68 -12.62 -28.90
CA ILE A 214 31.69 -13.04 -29.90
C ILE A 214 30.51 -12.07 -29.96
N HIS A 215 29.99 -11.64 -28.79
CA HIS A 215 28.77 -10.83 -28.69
C HIS A 215 29.01 -9.37 -28.32
N GLY A 216 30.24 -9.00 -27.93
CA GLY A 216 30.56 -7.64 -27.48
C GLY A 216 29.90 -7.25 -26.15
N LEU A 217 29.33 -8.24 -25.43
CA LEU A 217 28.63 -8.04 -24.14
C LEU A 217 29.60 -8.23 -22.99
N ASP A 218 29.41 -7.42 -21.95
CA ASP A 218 30.11 -7.58 -20.69
C ASP A 218 29.31 -8.47 -19.74
N ALA A 219 29.85 -9.62 -19.38
CA ALA A 219 29.19 -10.61 -18.51
C ALA A 219 28.80 -10.04 -17.16
N GLU A 220 29.63 -9.17 -16.59
CA GLU A 220 29.35 -8.52 -15.32
C GLU A 220 28.10 -7.63 -15.37
N THR A 221 28.03 -6.80 -16.39
CA THR A 221 26.90 -5.87 -16.58
C THR A 221 25.60 -6.62 -16.83
N GLU A 222 25.63 -7.66 -17.66
CA GLU A 222 24.44 -8.46 -17.94
C GLU A 222 23.94 -9.23 -16.70
N LEU A 223 24.85 -9.83 -15.93
CA LEU A 223 24.49 -10.50 -14.67
C LEU A 223 23.98 -9.50 -13.63
N ALA A 224 24.54 -8.31 -13.55
CA ALA A 224 24.06 -7.27 -12.66
C ALA A 224 22.61 -6.85 -13.01
N ASN A 225 22.30 -6.68 -14.29
CA ASN A 225 20.95 -6.39 -14.74
C ASN A 225 19.96 -7.52 -14.39
N ILE A 226 20.33 -8.77 -14.65
CA ILE A 226 19.49 -9.94 -14.34
C ILE A 226 19.22 -10.02 -12.83
N LEU A 227 20.24 -9.94 -11.98
CA LEU A 227 20.09 -10.05 -10.53
C LEU A 227 19.24 -8.91 -9.95
N SER A 228 19.42 -7.70 -10.46
CA SER A 228 18.64 -6.55 -9.99
C SER A 228 17.18 -6.64 -10.41
N ALA A 229 16.92 -7.05 -11.66
CA ALA A 229 15.57 -7.25 -12.17
C ALA A 229 14.82 -8.33 -11.37
N GLU A 230 15.49 -9.44 -11.04
CA GLU A 230 14.91 -10.51 -10.24
C GLU A 230 14.56 -10.06 -8.81
N ILE A 231 15.45 -9.36 -8.12
CA ILE A 231 15.16 -8.83 -6.78
C ILE A 231 13.96 -7.88 -6.79
N LEU A 232 13.87 -7.02 -7.80
CA LEU A 232 12.75 -6.08 -7.93
C LEU A 232 11.43 -6.79 -8.25
N ALA A 233 11.48 -7.81 -9.10
CA ALA A 233 10.33 -8.65 -9.41
C ALA A 233 9.86 -9.41 -8.15
N GLU A 234 10.78 -9.95 -7.34
CA GLU A 234 10.46 -10.58 -6.07
C GLU A 234 9.79 -9.61 -5.09
N ILE A 235 10.29 -8.38 -4.97
CA ILE A 235 9.70 -7.35 -4.10
C ILE A 235 8.27 -7.03 -4.56
N ASN A 236 8.09 -6.78 -5.86
CA ASN A 236 6.78 -6.50 -6.43
C ASN A 236 5.80 -7.66 -6.15
N ARG A 237 6.28 -8.88 -6.33
CA ARG A 237 5.46 -10.08 -6.09
C ARG A 237 5.10 -10.27 -4.61
N GLU A 238 6.02 -9.97 -3.70
CA GLU A 238 5.75 -9.99 -2.26
C GLU A 238 4.66 -8.98 -1.89
N VAL A 239 4.74 -7.75 -2.40
CA VAL A 239 3.73 -6.71 -2.18
C VAL A 239 2.35 -7.18 -2.65
N VAL A 240 2.23 -7.65 -3.89
CA VAL A 240 0.97 -8.10 -4.47
C VAL A 240 0.40 -9.30 -3.70
N ARG A 241 1.22 -10.30 -3.38
CA ARG A 241 0.78 -11.47 -2.62
C ARG A 241 0.35 -11.14 -1.20
N THR A 242 1.02 -10.19 -0.55
CA THR A 242 0.63 -9.72 0.77
C THR A 242 -0.74 -9.05 0.72
N ILE A 243 -1.00 -8.24 -0.31
CA ILE A 243 -2.33 -7.65 -0.52
C ILE A 243 -3.38 -8.75 -0.70
N TYR A 244 -3.13 -9.77 -1.52
CA TYR A 244 -4.08 -10.86 -1.73
C TYR A 244 -4.39 -11.64 -0.46
N THR A 245 -3.40 -11.84 0.39
CA THR A 245 -3.58 -12.57 1.65
C THR A 245 -4.39 -11.75 2.65
N ASN A 246 -4.11 -10.45 2.74
CA ASN A 246 -4.69 -9.58 3.77
C ASN A 246 -6.03 -8.98 3.37
N ALA A 247 -6.32 -8.86 2.06
CA ALA A 247 -7.55 -8.26 1.55
C ALA A 247 -8.78 -8.95 2.15
N GLU A 248 -9.71 -8.14 2.66
CA GLU A 248 -11.00 -8.62 3.14
C GLU A 248 -11.80 -9.24 1.99
N LYS A 249 -12.67 -10.18 2.30
CA LYS A 249 -13.61 -10.75 1.31
C LYS A 249 -14.56 -9.67 0.84
N GLY A 250 -14.54 -9.39 -0.46
CA GLY A 250 -15.50 -8.52 -1.14
C GLY A 250 -16.86 -9.19 -1.28
N SER A 251 -17.77 -8.53 -1.97
CA SER A 251 -19.10 -9.05 -2.30
C SER A 251 -19.77 -9.73 -1.10
N PRO A 252 -20.28 -8.99 -0.11
CA PRO A 252 -20.82 -9.56 1.13
C PRO A 252 -22.09 -10.38 0.87
N ALA A 253 -22.37 -11.32 1.78
CA ALA A 253 -23.62 -12.06 1.77
C ALA A 253 -24.84 -11.13 1.71
N GLY A 254 -25.85 -11.51 0.94
CA GLY A 254 -27.04 -10.69 0.67
C GLY A 254 -26.94 -9.82 -0.59
N HIS A 255 -25.74 -9.69 -1.15
CA HIS A 255 -25.53 -9.00 -2.43
C HIS A 255 -25.14 -9.97 -3.55
N VAL A 256 -24.60 -11.10 -3.20
CA VAL A 256 -24.22 -12.23 -4.06
C VAL A 256 -24.69 -13.52 -3.42
N THR A 257 -24.85 -14.54 -4.22
CA THR A 257 -25.29 -15.87 -3.77
C THR A 257 -24.27 -16.48 -2.79
N THR A 258 -22.99 -16.35 -3.09
CA THR A 258 -21.90 -16.86 -2.23
C THR A 258 -20.96 -15.71 -1.86
N ALA A 259 -20.83 -15.40 -0.57
CA ALA A 259 -19.96 -14.33 -0.09
C ALA A 259 -18.51 -14.47 -0.59
N GLY A 260 -18.01 -13.43 -1.23
CA GLY A 260 -16.65 -13.38 -1.79
C GLY A 260 -16.51 -13.92 -3.21
N ILE A 261 -17.58 -14.46 -3.79
CA ILE A 261 -17.62 -14.97 -5.17
C ILE A 261 -18.73 -14.23 -5.91
N PHE A 262 -18.37 -13.59 -7.00
CA PHE A 262 -19.32 -13.00 -7.93
C PHE A 262 -19.48 -13.94 -9.13
N ASP A 263 -20.67 -14.53 -9.25
CA ASP A 263 -21.02 -15.43 -10.34
C ASP A 263 -21.75 -14.63 -11.44
N LEU A 264 -21.18 -14.61 -12.63
CA LEU A 264 -21.74 -13.89 -13.75
C LEU A 264 -23.09 -14.47 -14.24
N ASP A 265 -23.36 -15.73 -13.97
CA ASP A 265 -24.61 -16.37 -14.36
C ASP A 265 -25.75 -16.12 -13.38
N THR A 266 -25.45 -16.15 -12.08
CA THR A 266 -26.49 -16.07 -11.02
C THR A 266 -26.61 -14.68 -10.40
N ASP A 267 -25.50 -13.93 -10.26
CA ASP A 267 -25.47 -12.66 -9.56
C ASP A 267 -25.56 -11.46 -10.50
N SER A 268 -25.49 -11.68 -11.81
CA SER A 268 -25.59 -10.64 -12.83
C SER A 268 -26.89 -10.75 -13.63
N ASN A 269 -27.58 -9.64 -13.77
CA ASN A 269 -28.77 -9.54 -14.62
C ASN A 269 -28.36 -9.22 -16.05
N GLY A 270 -28.60 -10.13 -16.98
CA GLY A 270 -28.31 -9.88 -18.38
C GLY A 270 -28.47 -11.13 -19.24
N ARG A 271 -28.92 -10.94 -20.48
CA ARG A 271 -28.98 -12.02 -21.46
C ARG A 271 -27.69 -12.19 -22.25
N TRP A 272 -26.99 -11.08 -22.47
CA TRP A 272 -25.80 -10.98 -23.27
C TRP A 272 -24.57 -10.89 -22.37
N SER A 273 -23.46 -11.48 -22.78
CA SER A 273 -22.21 -11.45 -22.03
C SER A 273 -21.76 -10.02 -21.67
N VAL A 274 -21.94 -9.07 -22.59
CA VAL A 274 -21.61 -7.65 -22.35
C VAL A 274 -22.45 -7.04 -21.22
N GLU A 275 -23.73 -7.41 -21.11
CA GLU A 275 -24.61 -6.94 -20.03
C GLU A 275 -24.14 -7.51 -18.68
N ARG A 276 -23.75 -8.79 -18.65
CA ARG A 276 -23.22 -9.46 -17.47
C ARG A 276 -21.89 -8.82 -17.02
N PHE A 277 -21.04 -8.42 -17.95
CA PHE A 277 -19.80 -7.69 -17.65
C PHE A 277 -20.06 -6.29 -17.08
N LYS A 278 -21.15 -5.62 -17.47
CA LYS A 278 -21.60 -4.38 -16.80
C LYS A 278 -22.06 -4.65 -15.37
N GLY A 279 -22.67 -5.81 -15.12
CA GLY A 279 -22.99 -6.26 -13.75
C GLY A 279 -21.74 -6.45 -12.88
N LEU A 280 -20.68 -7.04 -13.45
CA LEU A 280 -19.39 -7.16 -12.77
C LEU A 280 -18.82 -5.78 -12.38
N MET A 281 -18.91 -4.80 -13.28
CA MET A 281 -18.48 -3.44 -12.98
C MET A 281 -19.28 -2.81 -11.84
N PHE A 282 -20.58 -3.02 -11.79
CA PHE A 282 -21.41 -2.53 -10.68
C PHE A 282 -20.97 -3.15 -9.35
N ASN A 283 -20.67 -4.46 -9.34
CA ASN A 283 -20.18 -5.12 -8.13
C ASN A 283 -18.83 -4.59 -7.67
N LEU A 284 -17.92 -4.32 -8.62
CA LEU A 284 -16.63 -3.69 -8.33
C LEU A 284 -16.80 -2.30 -7.71
N GLU A 285 -17.75 -1.51 -8.22
CA GLU A 285 -18.07 -0.19 -7.68
C GLU A 285 -18.66 -0.29 -6.25
N ARG A 286 -19.46 -1.34 -5.97
CA ARG A 286 -19.97 -1.62 -4.61
C ARG A 286 -18.86 -1.98 -3.64
N ASP A 287 -17.91 -2.81 -4.05
CA ASP A 287 -16.74 -3.12 -3.22
C ASP A 287 -15.90 -1.87 -2.92
N ALA A 288 -15.74 -0.99 -3.92
CA ALA A 288 -15.07 0.30 -3.71
C ALA A 288 -15.83 1.22 -2.73
N ASN A 289 -17.18 1.26 -2.81
CA ASN A 289 -18.01 2.02 -1.87
C ASN A 289 -17.91 1.43 -0.45
N ARG A 290 -17.84 0.10 -0.33
CA ARG A 290 -17.67 -0.57 0.96
C ARG A 290 -16.35 -0.18 1.62
N ILE A 291 -15.26 -0.05 0.86
CA ILE A 291 -14.00 0.49 1.39
C ILE A 291 -14.23 1.88 1.97
N ALA A 292 -14.91 2.78 1.24
CA ALA A 292 -15.21 4.12 1.72
C ALA A 292 -16.04 4.13 3.01
N GLN A 293 -17.05 3.27 3.09
CA GLN A 293 -17.92 3.16 4.27
C GLN A 293 -17.15 2.67 5.50
N ARG A 294 -16.20 1.75 5.31
CA ARG A 294 -15.45 1.12 6.41
C ARG A 294 -14.21 1.90 6.83
N THR A 295 -13.54 2.55 5.91
CA THR A 295 -12.32 3.31 6.20
C THR A 295 -12.60 4.77 6.51
N ARG A 296 -13.75 5.32 6.07
CA ARG A 296 -14.09 6.75 6.17
C ARG A 296 -13.03 7.69 5.59
N ARG A 297 -12.11 7.17 4.79
CA ARG A 297 -11.00 7.90 4.18
C ARG A 297 -11.25 8.24 2.72
N GLY A 298 -11.78 7.28 1.98
CA GLY A 298 -12.06 7.46 0.57
C GLY A 298 -12.49 6.19 -0.11
N LYS A 299 -13.03 6.34 -1.31
CA LYS A 299 -13.49 5.26 -2.16
C LYS A 299 -12.29 4.57 -2.81
N GLY A 300 -12.37 3.25 -3.01
CA GLY A 300 -11.36 2.50 -3.75
C GLY A 300 -10.96 3.18 -5.05
N ASN A 301 -9.68 3.21 -5.37
CA ASN A 301 -9.11 3.89 -6.54
C ASN A 301 -8.10 3.03 -7.31
N ILE A 302 -7.81 1.85 -6.82
CA ILE A 302 -6.85 0.91 -7.42
C ILE A 302 -7.54 -0.42 -7.60
N ILE A 303 -7.29 -1.07 -8.74
CA ILE A 303 -7.78 -2.41 -9.03
C ILE A 303 -6.60 -3.26 -9.49
N ILE A 304 -6.45 -4.44 -8.87
CA ILE A 304 -5.52 -5.48 -9.33
C ILE A 304 -6.38 -6.64 -9.79
N THR A 305 -6.17 -7.11 -11.00
CA THR A 305 -7.05 -8.11 -11.62
C THR A 305 -6.28 -9.13 -12.45
N SER A 306 -6.91 -10.30 -12.70
CA SER A 306 -6.42 -11.26 -13.69
C SER A 306 -6.62 -10.71 -15.12
N ALA A 307 -5.85 -11.23 -16.06
CA ALA A 307 -5.88 -10.78 -17.46
C ALA A 307 -7.26 -10.90 -18.10
N ASP A 308 -7.97 -12.01 -17.82
CA ASP A 308 -9.28 -12.27 -18.43
C ASP A 308 -10.37 -11.34 -17.89
N VAL A 309 -10.31 -11.01 -16.59
CA VAL A 309 -11.23 -10.00 -16.00
C VAL A 309 -10.96 -8.63 -16.58
N ALA A 310 -9.70 -8.25 -16.84
CA ALA A 310 -9.38 -6.99 -17.52
C ALA A 310 -9.95 -6.97 -18.94
N SER A 311 -9.86 -8.07 -19.68
CA SER A 311 -10.44 -8.22 -21.01
C SER A 311 -11.97 -8.12 -20.99
N ALA A 312 -12.62 -8.70 -19.97
CA ALA A 312 -14.07 -8.57 -19.79
C ALA A 312 -14.49 -7.12 -19.50
N LEU A 313 -13.72 -6.39 -18.69
CA LEU A 313 -13.97 -4.97 -18.43
C LEU A 313 -13.75 -4.11 -19.68
N GLN A 314 -12.81 -4.47 -20.54
CA GLN A 314 -12.62 -3.83 -21.83
C GLN A 314 -13.80 -4.08 -22.79
N MET A 315 -14.26 -5.33 -22.87
CA MET A 315 -15.44 -5.68 -23.68
C MET A 315 -16.72 -4.95 -23.22
N ALA A 316 -16.82 -4.66 -21.94
CA ALA A 316 -17.92 -3.83 -21.42
C ALA A 316 -17.86 -2.37 -21.91
N GLY A 317 -16.78 -1.96 -22.57
CA GLY A 317 -16.58 -0.60 -23.09
C GLY A 317 -16.30 0.44 -22.02
N VAL A 318 -15.76 0.05 -20.89
CA VAL A 318 -15.63 0.89 -19.70
C VAL A 318 -14.17 1.14 -19.33
N LEU A 319 -13.27 0.26 -19.73
CA LEU A 319 -11.84 0.40 -19.50
C LEU A 319 -11.21 1.19 -20.64
N ASP A 320 -10.83 2.42 -20.38
CA ASP A 320 -10.05 3.23 -21.30
C ASP A 320 -8.55 2.89 -21.14
N TYR A 321 -7.98 2.26 -22.16
CA TYR A 321 -6.54 2.10 -22.21
C TYR A 321 -5.88 3.46 -22.46
N THR A 322 -4.86 3.78 -21.68
CA THR A 322 -4.08 4.99 -21.94
C THR A 322 -3.42 4.91 -23.31
N PRO A 323 -3.41 5.99 -24.11
CA PRO A 323 -2.82 5.99 -25.45
C PRO A 323 -1.32 5.61 -25.48
N ALA A 324 -0.63 5.76 -24.34
CA ALA A 324 0.77 5.35 -24.19
C ALA A 324 0.96 3.82 -24.15
N LEU A 325 -0.11 3.07 -23.91
CA LEU A 325 -0.14 1.60 -23.88
C LEU A 325 -0.75 1.04 -25.18
N ASN A 326 -0.52 1.70 -26.30
CA ASN A 326 -0.98 1.21 -27.59
C ASN A 326 -0.56 -0.24 -27.81
N ASN A 327 -1.53 -1.12 -27.78
CA ASN A 327 -1.58 -2.46 -28.34
C ASN A 327 -0.79 -3.58 -27.67
N ASN A 328 0.04 -3.34 -26.66
CA ASN A 328 0.73 -4.43 -25.99
C ASN A 328 0.65 -4.23 -24.48
N LEU A 329 0.19 -5.26 -23.78
CA LEU A 329 0.46 -5.48 -22.37
C LEU A 329 1.98 -5.60 -22.19
N THR A 330 2.67 -4.48 -22.19
CA THR A 330 4.09 -4.45 -21.89
C THR A 330 4.24 -4.64 -20.40
N VAL A 331 4.76 -5.80 -20.02
CA VAL A 331 5.24 -6.02 -18.66
C VAL A 331 6.55 -5.26 -18.56
N ASP A 332 6.62 -4.28 -17.66
CA ASP A 332 7.89 -3.66 -17.32
C ASP A 332 8.88 -4.70 -16.79
N ASP A 333 10.17 -4.44 -16.87
CA ASP A 333 11.24 -5.28 -16.32
C ASP A 333 11.01 -5.62 -14.83
N THR A 334 10.22 -4.82 -14.13
CA THR A 334 9.82 -5.01 -12.73
C THR A 334 8.55 -5.83 -12.54
N GLY A 335 7.91 -6.32 -13.61
CA GLY A 335 6.66 -7.08 -13.55
C GLY A 335 5.42 -6.26 -13.20
N ASN A 336 5.49 -4.93 -13.33
CA ASN A 336 4.37 -4.03 -13.14
C ASN A 336 3.62 -3.85 -14.46
N THR A 337 2.34 -4.22 -14.51
CA THR A 337 1.52 -4.07 -15.71
C THR A 337 0.36 -3.14 -15.44
N PHE A 338 0.50 -1.88 -15.79
CA PHE A 338 -0.57 -0.90 -15.77
C PHE A 338 -1.40 -1.00 -17.06
N ALA A 339 -2.68 -1.35 -16.96
CA ALA A 339 -3.56 -1.53 -18.11
C ALA A 339 -4.25 -0.23 -18.53
N GLY A 340 -4.65 0.60 -17.59
CA GLY A 340 -5.40 1.80 -17.91
C GLY A 340 -6.23 2.33 -16.75
N VAL A 341 -7.16 3.21 -17.05
CA VAL A 341 -8.05 3.83 -16.07
C VAL A 341 -9.50 3.44 -16.37
N LEU A 342 -10.16 2.89 -15.36
CA LEU A 342 -11.58 2.53 -15.43
C LEU A 342 -12.43 3.70 -14.92
N ASN A 343 -13.39 4.16 -15.70
CA ASN A 343 -14.27 5.30 -15.37
C ASN A 343 -13.55 6.59 -15.00
N GLY A 344 -12.34 6.84 -15.52
CA GLY A 344 -11.56 8.03 -15.18
C GLY A 344 -11.08 8.09 -13.72
N ARG A 345 -11.26 7.02 -12.93
CA ARG A 345 -10.96 7.02 -11.49
C ARG A 345 -10.13 5.85 -11.02
N PHE A 346 -10.44 4.64 -11.45
CA PHE A 346 -9.75 3.45 -11.00
C PHE A 346 -8.53 3.16 -11.87
N LYS A 347 -7.36 3.09 -11.28
CA LYS A 347 -6.15 2.60 -11.94
C LYS A 347 -6.17 1.08 -11.93
N VAL A 348 -6.11 0.47 -13.11
CA VAL A 348 -6.17 -0.99 -13.27
C VAL A 348 -4.77 -1.55 -13.54
N TYR A 349 -4.40 -2.53 -12.73
CA TYR A 349 -3.14 -3.28 -12.85
C TYR A 349 -3.48 -4.73 -13.14
N ILE A 350 -2.83 -5.32 -14.14
CA ILE A 350 -2.99 -6.72 -14.48
C ILE A 350 -1.88 -7.54 -13.82
N ASP A 351 -2.26 -8.60 -13.14
CA ASP A 351 -1.31 -9.57 -12.60
C ASP A 351 -0.93 -10.59 -13.70
N PRO A 352 0.31 -10.55 -14.23
CA PRO A 352 0.74 -11.46 -15.29
C PRO A 352 0.91 -12.90 -14.80
N TYR A 353 1.00 -13.14 -13.49
CA TYR A 353 1.21 -14.44 -12.88
C TYR A 353 -0.07 -15.10 -12.38
N SER A 354 -1.25 -14.54 -12.71
CA SER A 354 -2.52 -15.16 -12.38
C SER A 354 -2.69 -16.43 -13.18
N ALA A 355 -3.17 -17.51 -12.52
CA ALA A 355 -3.48 -18.76 -13.21
C ALA A 355 -4.64 -18.54 -14.18
N ASN A 356 -4.49 -19.01 -15.40
CA ASN A 356 -5.56 -19.00 -16.40
C ASN A 356 -6.40 -20.27 -16.26
N SER A 357 -7.32 -20.25 -15.30
CA SER A 357 -8.26 -21.35 -15.05
C SER A 357 -9.61 -20.76 -14.67
N ALA A 358 -10.68 -21.42 -15.10
CA ALA A 358 -12.06 -20.94 -14.93
C ALA A 358 -12.46 -20.61 -13.48
N SER A 359 -11.78 -21.20 -12.50
CA SER A 359 -12.00 -20.96 -11.07
C SER A 359 -11.02 -19.97 -10.43
N ALA A 360 -10.07 -19.42 -11.20
CA ALA A 360 -8.98 -18.60 -10.67
C ALA A 360 -9.09 -17.13 -11.00
N HIS A 361 -10.17 -16.70 -11.63
CA HIS A 361 -10.38 -15.29 -11.95
C HIS A 361 -10.73 -14.50 -10.69
N TYR A 362 -10.11 -13.36 -10.53
CA TYR A 362 -10.31 -12.50 -9.37
C TYR A 362 -10.03 -11.04 -9.70
N TYR A 363 -10.54 -10.18 -8.85
CA TYR A 363 -10.10 -8.81 -8.75
C TYR A 363 -9.94 -8.40 -7.29
N VAL A 364 -9.07 -7.44 -7.04
CA VAL A 364 -8.88 -6.79 -5.76
C VAL A 364 -9.04 -5.30 -5.95
N VAL A 365 -9.97 -4.70 -5.21
CA VAL A 365 -10.12 -3.25 -5.14
C VAL A 365 -9.36 -2.74 -3.95
N GLY A 366 -8.57 -1.71 -4.12
CA GLY A 366 -7.79 -1.08 -3.06
C GLY A 366 -7.99 0.43 -3.00
N TYR A 367 -7.66 1.00 -1.86
CA TYR A 367 -7.62 2.44 -1.66
C TYR A 367 -6.23 2.89 -1.24
N LYS A 368 -5.75 3.93 -1.91
CA LYS A 368 -4.55 4.68 -1.52
C LYS A 368 -4.87 6.17 -1.58
N GLY A 369 -4.72 6.85 -0.45
CA GLY A 369 -4.87 8.29 -0.36
C GLY A 369 -3.68 9.04 -0.96
N THR A 370 -3.79 10.37 -1.01
CA THR A 370 -2.71 11.26 -1.44
C THR A 370 -1.58 11.34 -0.40
N SER A 371 -1.89 11.12 0.88
CA SER A 371 -0.90 11.06 1.94
C SER A 371 -0.21 9.69 1.97
N PRO A 372 1.13 9.63 2.18
CA PRO A 372 1.87 8.38 2.33
C PRO A 372 1.43 7.55 3.55
N TYR A 373 0.73 8.15 4.51
CA TYR A 373 0.20 7.50 5.71
C TYR A 373 -1.19 6.90 5.50
N ASP A 374 -1.86 7.25 4.41
CA ASP A 374 -3.23 6.83 4.12
C ASP A 374 -3.25 5.71 3.09
N ALA A 375 -2.81 4.55 3.52
CA ALA A 375 -2.76 3.33 2.72
C ALA A 375 -2.99 2.09 3.59
N GLY A 376 -3.46 1.01 2.99
CA GLY A 376 -3.68 -0.26 3.68
C GLY A 376 -2.40 -1.06 3.93
N MET A 377 -1.31 -0.71 3.25
CA MET A 377 -0.01 -1.34 3.41
C MET A 377 1.10 -0.32 3.23
N PHE A 378 2.20 -0.50 3.96
CA PHE A 378 3.36 0.36 3.91
C PHE A 378 4.59 -0.40 3.42
N TYR A 379 5.24 0.17 2.43
CA TYR A 379 6.56 -0.24 1.96
C TYR A 379 7.58 0.74 2.48
N CYS A 380 8.54 0.24 3.25
CA CYS A 380 9.54 1.05 3.96
C CYS A 380 10.95 0.70 3.47
N PRO A 381 11.42 1.29 2.37
CA PRO A 381 12.77 1.04 1.88
C PRO A 381 13.80 1.65 2.83
N TYR A 382 14.84 0.88 3.14
CA TYR A 382 15.99 1.34 3.90
C TYR A 382 17.22 1.45 3.01
N VAL A 383 17.75 0.32 2.54
CA VAL A 383 18.85 0.28 1.60
C VAL A 383 18.35 -0.36 0.30
N PRO A 384 18.35 0.38 -0.83
CA PRO A 384 17.71 -0.10 -2.04
C PRO A 384 18.45 -1.27 -2.67
N LEU A 385 19.70 -1.09 -3.00
CA LEU A 385 20.55 -2.15 -3.56
C LEU A 385 21.99 -1.89 -3.16
N GLN A 386 22.66 -2.90 -2.65
CA GLN A 386 24.09 -2.93 -2.44
C GLN A 386 24.68 -3.98 -3.38
N MET A 387 25.70 -3.61 -4.13
CA MET A 387 26.46 -4.53 -4.97
C MET A 387 27.76 -4.87 -4.26
N VAL A 388 28.05 -6.17 -4.15
CA VAL A 388 29.29 -6.68 -3.58
C VAL A 388 30.00 -7.49 -4.66
N ARG A 389 31.24 -7.17 -4.93
CA ARG A 389 32.13 -7.92 -5.82
C ARG A 389 33.17 -8.65 -5.00
N ALA A 390 33.38 -9.90 -5.30
CA ALA A 390 34.40 -10.72 -4.65
C ALA A 390 34.98 -11.70 -5.64
N VAL A 391 36.22 -12.14 -5.39
CA VAL A 391 36.83 -13.24 -6.09
C VAL A 391 36.82 -14.46 -5.18
N GLY A 392 36.43 -15.62 -5.71
CA GLY A 392 36.41 -16.87 -4.94
C GLY A 392 37.82 -17.26 -4.47
N GLN A 393 37.94 -17.61 -3.20
CA GLN A 393 39.26 -17.98 -2.62
C GLN A 393 39.83 -19.28 -3.25
N ASP A 394 38.94 -20.24 -3.52
CA ASP A 394 39.35 -21.57 -4.00
C ASP A 394 39.30 -21.69 -5.54
N THR A 395 38.38 -21.01 -6.15
CA THR A 395 38.11 -21.12 -7.60
C THR A 395 38.67 -19.96 -8.42
N PHE A 396 39.12 -18.88 -7.78
CA PHE A 396 39.55 -17.62 -8.42
C PHE A 396 38.54 -17.02 -9.41
N GLN A 397 37.29 -17.46 -9.32
CA GLN A 397 36.21 -16.96 -10.20
C GLN A 397 35.59 -15.71 -9.62
N PRO A 398 35.24 -14.73 -10.47
CA PRO A 398 34.56 -13.52 -10.02
C PRO A 398 33.11 -13.86 -9.58
N LYS A 399 32.68 -13.21 -8.49
CA LYS A 399 31.35 -13.33 -7.90
C LYS A 399 30.76 -11.95 -7.73
N ILE A 400 29.50 -11.80 -8.09
CA ILE A 400 28.71 -10.60 -7.87
C ILE A 400 27.54 -10.93 -6.96
N GLY A 401 27.31 -10.10 -5.96
CA GLY A 401 26.16 -10.22 -5.08
C GLY A 401 25.39 -8.91 -5.00
N PHE A 402 24.07 -9.00 -4.98
CA PHE A 402 23.18 -7.89 -4.67
C PHE A 402 22.45 -8.16 -3.38
N LYS A 403 22.33 -7.12 -2.56
CA LYS A 403 21.62 -7.16 -1.29
C LYS A 403 20.73 -5.92 -1.18
N THR A 404 19.50 -6.10 -0.72
CA THR A 404 18.58 -5.02 -0.40
C THR A 404 18.01 -5.18 0.99
N ARG A 405 17.61 -4.07 1.62
CA ARG A 405 16.97 -4.06 2.94
C ARG A 405 15.74 -3.16 2.90
N TYR A 406 14.60 -3.71 3.27
CA TYR A 406 13.33 -3.00 3.34
C TYR A 406 12.41 -3.61 4.39
N GLY A 407 11.43 -2.85 4.83
CA GLY A 407 10.33 -3.32 5.67
C GLY A 407 9.03 -3.33 4.87
N LEU A 408 8.20 -4.34 5.09
CA LEU A 408 6.84 -4.42 4.58
C LEU A 408 5.90 -4.64 5.76
N GLN A 409 4.94 -3.75 5.94
CA GLN A 409 4.00 -3.77 7.04
C GLN A 409 2.59 -3.51 6.53
N ALA A 410 1.64 -4.40 6.86
CA ALA A 410 0.23 -4.08 6.70
C ALA A 410 -0.15 -2.98 7.70
N ASN A 411 -1.14 -2.16 7.34
CA ASN A 411 -1.60 -1.11 8.25
C ASN A 411 -2.20 -1.73 9.51
N PRO A 412 -1.57 -1.60 10.67
CA PRO A 412 -2.01 -2.26 11.90
C PRO A 412 -3.33 -1.69 12.43
N PHE A 413 -3.74 -0.51 11.95
CA PHE A 413 -4.95 0.18 12.38
C PHE A 413 -6.13 -0.04 11.41
N ALA A 414 -5.93 -0.80 10.34
CA ALA A 414 -6.91 -1.03 9.29
C ALA A 414 -7.68 -2.35 9.43
N GLU A 415 -7.44 -3.12 10.47
CA GLU A 415 -8.05 -4.44 10.60
C GLU A 415 -9.50 -4.44 11.04
N ALA A 416 -10.24 -5.40 10.51
CA ALA A 416 -11.59 -5.72 10.95
C ALA A 416 -11.51 -6.53 12.25
N GLY A 417 -11.45 -5.87 13.38
CA GLY A 417 -11.52 -6.48 14.70
C GLY A 417 -12.55 -5.77 15.58
N THR A 418 -13.26 -6.51 16.37
CA THR A 418 -14.15 -6.00 17.39
C THR A 418 -13.32 -5.40 18.52
N GLY A 419 -13.38 -4.10 18.65
CA GLY A 419 -12.73 -3.39 19.77
C GLY A 419 -11.21 -3.38 19.66
N ASP A 420 -10.62 -2.45 20.31
CA ASP A 420 -9.20 -2.14 20.43
C ASP A 420 -8.25 -3.10 19.71
N ALA A 421 -7.91 -2.70 18.51
CA ALA A 421 -7.15 -3.45 17.54
C ALA A 421 -6.00 -4.26 18.14
N ALA A 422 -6.03 -5.54 17.94
CA ALA A 422 -4.82 -6.33 18.04
C ALA A 422 -3.79 -5.71 17.09
N VAL A 423 -2.76 -5.09 17.65
CA VAL A 423 -1.64 -4.54 16.89
C VAL A 423 -0.99 -5.69 16.16
N ILE A 424 -1.16 -5.73 14.84
CA ILE A 424 -0.64 -6.80 14.03
C ILE A 424 0.79 -6.46 13.68
N ASN A 425 1.70 -7.31 14.09
CA ASN A 425 3.09 -7.24 13.73
C ASN A 425 3.31 -7.97 12.40
N GLY A 426 3.90 -7.27 11.42
CA GLY A 426 4.33 -7.86 10.17
C GLY A 426 3.32 -7.76 9.02
N ALA A 427 3.11 -8.85 8.29
CA ALA A 427 2.33 -8.86 7.05
C ALA A 427 0.82 -8.67 7.22
N GLY A 428 0.30 -8.63 8.45
CA GLY A 428 -1.12 -8.52 8.78
C GLY A 428 -1.84 -9.87 8.84
N SER A 429 -3.07 -9.86 9.37
CA SER A 429 -3.91 -11.06 9.42
C SER A 429 -4.61 -11.31 8.08
N ALA A 430 -4.85 -12.57 7.77
CA ALA A 430 -5.54 -12.95 6.55
C ALA A 430 -6.99 -12.44 6.56
N ASN A 431 -7.42 -11.88 5.44
CA ASN A 431 -8.78 -11.37 5.19
C ASN A 431 -9.25 -10.28 6.17
N ALA A 432 -8.35 -9.49 6.73
CA ALA A 432 -8.69 -8.52 7.76
C ALA A 432 -8.52 -7.06 7.35
N ASN A 433 -7.77 -6.77 6.30
CA ASN A 433 -7.46 -5.40 5.89
C ASN A 433 -8.63 -4.74 5.16
N ARG A 434 -9.24 -3.73 5.78
CA ARG A 434 -10.42 -2.99 5.28
C ARG A 434 -10.11 -2.10 4.08
N TYR A 435 -8.85 -1.80 3.80
CA TYR A 435 -8.44 -0.97 2.64
C TYR A 435 -8.43 -1.75 1.33
N TYR A 436 -8.49 -3.08 1.39
CA TYR A 436 -8.51 -3.95 0.23
C TYR A 436 -9.69 -4.91 0.29
N GLN A 437 -10.38 -5.05 -0.82
CA GLN A 437 -11.50 -5.99 -0.99
C GLN A 437 -11.16 -6.95 -2.12
N ARG A 438 -11.19 -8.25 -1.84
CA ARG A 438 -10.90 -9.30 -2.82
C ARG A 438 -12.17 -10.07 -3.15
N THR A 439 -12.48 -10.18 -4.44
CA THR A 439 -13.62 -10.93 -4.97
C THR A 439 -13.15 -11.90 -6.04
N GLN A 440 -13.61 -13.13 -5.95
CA GLN A 440 -13.44 -14.13 -7.01
C GLN A 440 -14.55 -13.95 -8.04
N VAL A 441 -14.22 -14.11 -9.32
CA VAL A 441 -15.19 -14.07 -10.42
C VAL A 441 -15.35 -15.50 -10.94
N ALA A 442 -16.59 -15.98 -10.94
CA ALA A 442 -16.95 -17.29 -11.48
C ALA A 442 -17.71 -17.15 -12.79
N ASN A 443 -17.66 -18.20 -13.61
CA ASN A 443 -18.40 -18.29 -14.88
C ASN A 443 -18.13 -17.09 -15.82
N LEU A 444 -16.86 -16.72 -15.95
CA LEU A 444 -16.46 -15.61 -16.82
C LEU A 444 -16.71 -15.97 -18.29
N MET A 445 -16.41 -17.22 -18.67
CA MET A 445 -16.81 -17.91 -19.90
C MET A 445 -16.75 -19.41 -19.72
#